data_df04c4f1de51282c5e26062373946a5b
#
_entry.id   df04c4f1de51282c5e26062373946a5b
#
_cell.length_a   1.000
_cell.length_b   1.000
_cell.length_c   1.000
_cell.angle_alpha   90.00
_cell.angle_beta   90.00
_cell.angle_gamma   90.00
#
_symmetry.space_group_name_H-M   'P 1'
#
loop_
_entity.id
_entity.type
_entity.pdbx_description
1 polymer ?
#
loop_
_entity_poly.entity_id
_entity_poly.type
_entity_poly.pdbx_seq_one_letter_code
_entity_poly.pdbx_strand_id
1 'polypeptide(L)'
;MNAQQYEESFLLAEKLITQDPSDFARAIPLLCEAAEAGHIEAAFQLAGCLIEHHENEQDLAIAVEYLKQAARAGHPYARYNLLQLQENNGIEVEKLIAAYQELAEEGLAPAQLRLMRLYADNGNDQEAVKWALKAAEQQNPQAQYFLAQHYQYS
;
A
#
# COMPACT_ATOMS: atom_id res chain seq x y z
N MET A 1 -27.79 -6.13 9.08
CA MET A 1 -26.67 -7.07 9.31
C MET A 1 -25.86 -6.59 10.50
N ASN A 2 -25.38 -7.49 11.34
CA ASN A 2 -24.55 -7.15 12.49
C ASN A 2 -23.05 -7.28 12.16
N ALA A 3 -22.17 -6.80 13.04
CA ALA A 3 -20.72 -6.83 12.83
C ALA A 3 -20.18 -8.23 12.53
N GLN A 4 -20.76 -9.28 13.10
CA GLN A 4 -20.36 -10.66 12.90
C GLN A 4 -20.65 -11.15 11.47
N GLN A 5 -21.76 -10.73 10.87
CA GLN A 5 -22.10 -11.12 9.47
C GLN A 5 -21.13 -10.50 8.45
N TYR A 6 -20.67 -9.29 8.70
CA TYR A 6 -19.68 -8.65 7.82
C TYR A 6 -18.29 -9.28 7.94
N GLU A 7 -17.93 -9.71 9.14
CA GLU A 7 -16.71 -10.48 9.35
C GLU A 7 -16.76 -11.82 8.62
N GLU A 8 -17.90 -12.51 8.66
CA GLU A 8 -18.12 -13.76 7.92
C GLU A 8 -18.02 -13.55 6.41
N SER A 9 -18.64 -12.48 5.87
CA SER A 9 -18.53 -12.12 4.45
C SER A 9 -17.08 -11.83 4.04
N PHE A 10 -16.34 -11.12 4.87
CA PHE A 10 -14.92 -10.83 4.64
C PHE A 10 -14.07 -12.11 4.63
N LEU A 11 -14.22 -12.97 5.64
CA LEU A 11 -13.48 -14.25 5.72
C LEU A 11 -13.81 -15.18 4.56
N LEU A 12 -15.05 -15.20 4.11
CA LEU A 12 -15.44 -15.98 2.93
C LEU A 12 -14.79 -15.44 1.65
N ALA A 13 -14.73 -14.10 1.51
CA ALA A 13 -14.06 -13.46 0.38
C ALA A 13 -12.56 -13.78 0.36
N GLU A 14 -11.88 -13.67 1.51
CA GLU A 14 -10.46 -14.05 1.63
C GLU A 14 -10.22 -15.52 1.24
N LYS A 15 -11.10 -16.41 1.68
CA LYS A 15 -11.00 -17.83 1.34
C LYS A 15 -11.14 -18.03 -0.17
N LEU A 16 -12.08 -17.37 -0.83
CA LEU A 16 -12.27 -17.46 -2.28
C LEU A 16 -11.03 -16.98 -3.03
N ILE A 17 -10.49 -15.82 -2.67
CA ILE A 17 -9.29 -15.24 -3.31
C ILE A 17 -8.05 -16.13 -3.09
N THR A 18 -7.92 -16.73 -1.91
CA THR A 18 -6.79 -17.60 -1.59
C THR A 18 -6.86 -18.94 -2.32
N GLN A 19 -8.06 -19.49 -2.51
CA GLN A 19 -8.26 -20.77 -3.20
C GLN A 19 -8.11 -20.65 -4.72
N ASP A 20 -8.64 -19.59 -5.29
CA ASP A 20 -8.53 -19.28 -6.71
C ASP A 20 -8.43 -17.77 -6.93
N PRO A 21 -7.21 -17.25 -7.12
CA PRO A 21 -7.01 -15.81 -7.38
C PRO A 21 -7.72 -15.29 -8.62
N SER A 22 -8.19 -16.15 -9.52
CA SER A 22 -8.97 -15.73 -10.68
C SER A 22 -10.47 -15.55 -10.39
N ASP A 23 -10.95 -15.97 -9.23
CA ASP A 23 -12.37 -15.95 -8.86
C ASP A 23 -12.79 -14.66 -8.13
N PHE A 24 -12.24 -13.51 -8.58
CA PHE A 24 -12.55 -12.20 -8.00
C PHE A 24 -14.03 -11.84 -8.12
N ALA A 25 -14.69 -12.27 -9.19
CA ALA A 25 -16.09 -11.96 -9.44
C ALA A 25 -17.02 -12.41 -8.30
N ARG A 26 -16.66 -13.47 -7.59
CA ARG A 26 -17.40 -13.96 -6.42
C ARG A 26 -17.01 -13.27 -5.12
N ALA A 27 -15.75 -12.86 -5.01
CA ALA A 27 -15.23 -12.18 -3.82
C ALA A 27 -15.67 -10.70 -3.74
N ILE A 28 -15.75 -10.00 -4.86
CA ILE A 28 -16.10 -8.56 -4.91
C ILE A 28 -17.40 -8.23 -4.17
N PRO A 29 -18.56 -8.89 -4.39
CA PRO A 29 -19.78 -8.58 -3.65
C PRO A 29 -19.64 -8.72 -2.14
N LEU A 30 -18.91 -9.74 -1.68
CA LEU A 30 -18.68 -9.99 -0.25
C LEU A 30 -17.77 -8.93 0.37
N LEU A 31 -16.73 -8.51 -0.36
CA LEU A 31 -15.86 -7.40 0.06
C LEU A 31 -16.62 -6.07 0.07
N CYS A 32 -17.51 -5.83 -0.90
CA CYS A 32 -18.38 -4.64 -0.91
C CYS A 32 -19.26 -4.58 0.33
N GLU A 33 -19.97 -5.65 0.68
CA GLU A 33 -20.81 -5.72 1.87
C GLU A 33 -20.04 -5.39 3.14
N ALA A 34 -18.86 -6.00 3.31
CA ALA A 34 -18.01 -5.76 4.46
C ALA A 34 -17.46 -4.32 4.50
N ALA A 35 -17.01 -3.80 3.35
CA ALA A 35 -16.46 -2.44 3.24
C ALA A 35 -17.52 -1.37 3.51
N GLU A 36 -18.74 -1.54 2.99
CA GLU A 36 -19.89 -0.64 3.24
C GLU A 36 -20.28 -0.62 4.72
N ALA A 37 -20.05 -1.72 5.43
CA ALA A 37 -20.23 -1.80 6.87
C ALA A 37 -19.08 -1.19 7.69
N GLY A 38 -18.05 -0.71 7.05
CA GLY A 38 -16.90 -0.07 7.68
C GLY A 38 -15.74 -1.01 7.99
N HIS A 39 -15.71 -2.23 7.42
CA HIS A 39 -14.58 -3.14 7.57
C HIS A 39 -13.37 -2.63 6.77
N ILE A 40 -12.34 -2.19 7.48
CA ILE A 40 -11.18 -1.47 6.90
C ILE A 40 -10.39 -2.34 5.93
N GLU A 41 -10.09 -3.56 6.34
CA GLU A 41 -9.33 -4.51 5.52
C GLU A 41 -10.11 -4.90 4.25
N ALA A 42 -11.44 -5.07 4.36
CA ALA A 42 -12.28 -5.35 3.21
C ALA A 42 -12.27 -4.20 2.19
N ALA A 43 -12.31 -2.96 2.66
CA ALA A 43 -12.21 -1.78 1.80
C ALA A 43 -10.84 -1.73 1.07
N PHE A 44 -9.76 -2.05 1.77
CA PHE A 44 -8.42 -2.11 1.18
C PHE A 44 -8.31 -3.22 0.13
N GLN A 45 -8.75 -4.44 0.45
CA GLN A 45 -8.71 -5.57 -0.49
C GLN A 45 -9.63 -5.36 -1.70
N LEU A 46 -10.82 -4.80 -1.50
CA LEU A 46 -11.72 -4.45 -2.59
C LEU A 46 -11.08 -3.46 -3.56
N ALA A 47 -10.43 -2.44 -3.03
CA ALA A 47 -9.69 -1.48 -3.85
C ALA A 47 -8.58 -2.16 -4.66
N GLY A 48 -7.83 -3.07 -4.06
CA GLY A 48 -6.81 -3.87 -4.76
C GLY A 48 -7.40 -4.68 -5.90
N CYS A 49 -8.47 -5.42 -5.65
CA CYS A 49 -9.16 -6.22 -6.66
C CYS A 49 -9.66 -5.36 -7.84
N LEU A 50 -10.24 -4.20 -7.54
CA LEU A 50 -10.74 -3.28 -8.58
C LEU A 50 -9.60 -2.67 -9.41
N ILE A 51 -8.45 -2.36 -8.79
CA ILE A 51 -7.27 -1.83 -9.49
C ILE A 51 -6.69 -2.88 -10.44
N GLU A 52 -6.56 -4.12 -9.97
CA GLU A 52 -5.97 -5.21 -10.77
C GLU A 52 -6.87 -5.69 -11.91
N HIS A 53 -8.19 -5.65 -11.71
CA HIS A 53 -9.18 -6.24 -12.62
C HIS A 53 -10.17 -5.22 -13.18
N HIS A 54 -9.80 -3.92 -13.21
CA HIS A 54 -10.68 -2.89 -13.74
C HIS A 54 -10.98 -3.11 -15.23
N GLU A 55 -12.24 -2.94 -15.59
CA GLU A 55 -12.70 -2.98 -16.98
C GLU A 55 -12.87 -1.56 -17.56
N ASN A 56 -12.95 -0.55 -16.70
CA ASN A 56 -13.18 0.84 -17.07
C ASN A 56 -12.65 1.83 -16.01
N GLU A 57 -12.63 3.11 -16.37
CA GLU A 57 -12.17 4.18 -15.46
C GLU A 57 -13.05 4.36 -14.22
N GLN A 58 -14.33 3.96 -14.30
CA GLN A 58 -15.24 4.06 -13.17
C GLN A 58 -14.84 3.09 -12.05
N ASP A 59 -14.39 1.88 -12.38
CA ASP A 59 -13.90 0.90 -11.41
C ASP A 59 -12.68 1.45 -10.67
N LEU A 60 -11.78 2.14 -11.37
CA LEU A 60 -10.62 2.80 -10.76
C LEU A 60 -11.04 3.94 -9.82
N ALA A 61 -12.04 4.73 -10.20
CA ALA A 61 -12.57 5.80 -9.34
C ALA A 61 -13.19 5.23 -8.05
N ILE A 62 -13.92 4.12 -8.16
CA ILE A 62 -14.50 3.41 -7.02
C ILE A 62 -13.36 2.85 -6.12
N ALA A 63 -12.36 2.25 -6.72
CA ALA A 63 -11.19 1.73 -5.97
C ALA A 63 -10.50 2.83 -5.15
N VAL A 64 -10.31 4.02 -5.73
CA VAL A 64 -9.72 5.17 -5.03
C VAL A 64 -10.56 5.60 -3.83
N GLU A 65 -11.90 5.59 -3.94
CA GLU A 65 -12.78 5.92 -2.80
C GLU A 65 -12.66 4.90 -1.66
N TYR A 66 -12.57 3.60 -1.96
CA TYR A 66 -12.33 2.59 -0.94
C TYR A 66 -10.93 2.68 -0.33
N LEU A 67 -9.90 3.02 -1.12
CA LEU A 67 -8.56 3.32 -0.57
C LEU A 67 -8.60 4.51 0.38
N LYS A 68 -9.30 5.58 0.02
CA LYS A 68 -9.48 6.75 0.89
C LYS A 68 -10.21 6.38 2.19
N GLN A 69 -11.23 5.55 2.11
CA GLN A 69 -11.94 5.04 3.28
C GLN A 69 -11.01 4.30 4.23
N ALA A 70 -10.23 3.34 3.71
CA ALA A 70 -9.27 2.57 4.48
C ALA A 70 -8.14 3.46 5.05
N ALA A 71 -7.64 4.40 4.27
CA ALA A 71 -6.59 5.33 4.69
C ALA A 71 -7.05 6.27 5.82
N ARG A 72 -8.28 6.80 5.76
CA ARG A 72 -8.87 7.63 6.83
C ARG A 72 -9.03 6.86 8.13
N ALA A 73 -9.25 5.56 8.04
CA ALA A 73 -9.30 4.67 9.19
C ALA A 73 -7.90 4.24 9.69
N GLY A 74 -6.83 4.72 9.08
CA GLY A 74 -5.45 4.50 9.50
C GLY A 74 -4.76 3.29 8.87
N HIS A 75 -5.34 2.64 7.85
CA HIS A 75 -4.72 1.48 7.21
C HIS A 75 -3.41 1.89 6.51
N PRO A 76 -2.23 1.37 6.93
CA PRO A 76 -0.94 1.88 6.48
C PRO A 76 -0.68 1.65 4.99
N TYR A 77 -1.03 0.48 4.46
CA TYR A 77 -0.87 0.20 3.03
C TYR A 77 -1.82 1.00 2.14
N ALA A 78 -3.03 1.33 2.63
CA ALA A 78 -3.94 2.22 1.90
C ALA A 78 -3.38 3.64 1.83
N ARG A 79 -2.81 4.15 2.94
CA ARG A 79 -2.09 5.43 2.97
C ARG A 79 -0.91 5.44 2.00
N TYR A 80 -0.12 4.37 1.99
CA TYR A 80 1.00 4.20 1.06
C TYR A 80 0.54 4.21 -0.41
N ASN A 81 -0.48 3.43 -0.76
CA ASN A 81 -1.01 3.36 -2.12
C ASN A 81 -1.58 4.70 -2.60
N LEU A 82 -2.24 5.46 -1.73
CA LEU A 82 -2.69 6.81 -2.06
C LEU A 82 -1.53 7.76 -2.33
N LEU A 83 -0.44 7.68 -1.56
CA LEU A 83 0.76 8.47 -1.82
C LEU A 83 1.40 8.13 -3.17
N GLN A 84 1.43 6.87 -3.57
CA GLN A 84 1.89 6.47 -4.90
C GLN A 84 1.03 7.08 -6.02
N LEU A 85 -0.29 7.12 -5.85
CA LEU A 85 -1.19 7.76 -6.80
C LEU A 85 -0.95 9.28 -6.88
N GLN A 86 -0.72 9.93 -5.76
CA GLN A 86 -0.39 11.36 -5.70
C GLN A 86 0.97 11.66 -6.34
N GLU A 87 1.96 10.80 -6.12
CA GLU A 87 3.28 10.89 -6.76
C GLU A 87 3.16 10.87 -8.29
N ASN A 88 2.37 9.94 -8.83
CA ASN A 88 2.11 9.84 -10.26
C ASN A 88 1.38 11.09 -10.83
N ASN A 89 0.65 11.81 -9.99
CA ASN A 89 -0.07 13.03 -10.34
C ASN A 89 0.75 14.32 -10.11
N GLY A 90 2.04 14.22 -9.78
CA GLY A 90 2.97 15.34 -9.74
C GLY A 90 3.00 16.14 -8.44
N ILE A 91 2.85 15.49 -7.30
CA ILE A 91 3.06 16.13 -5.99
C ILE A 91 4.52 16.62 -5.83
N GLU A 92 4.73 17.72 -5.12
CA GLU A 92 6.06 18.22 -4.80
C GLU A 92 6.88 17.23 -3.98
N VAL A 93 8.16 17.05 -4.33
CA VAL A 93 9.04 16.02 -3.75
C VAL A 93 9.17 16.16 -2.24
N GLU A 94 9.25 17.39 -1.72
CA GLU A 94 9.37 17.65 -0.29
C GLU A 94 8.14 17.18 0.50
N LYS A 95 6.95 17.41 -0.05
CA LYS A 95 5.68 16.95 0.55
C LYS A 95 5.58 15.43 0.50
N LEU A 96 6.05 14.85 -0.60
CA LEU A 96 6.07 13.40 -0.79
C LEU A 96 7.01 12.73 0.21
N ILE A 97 8.23 13.25 0.38
CA ILE A 97 9.20 12.78 1.37
C ILE A 97 8.60 12.83 2.77
N ALA A 98 8.01 13.96 3.17
CA ALA A 98 7.40 14.11 4.50
C ALA A 98 6.30 13.08 4.75
N ALA A 99 5.44 12.84 3.77
CA ALA A 99 4.34 11.88 3.89
C ALA A 99 4.82 10.42 3.96
N TYR A 100 5.81 10.05 3.14
CA TYR A 100 6.42 8.71 3.24
C TYR A 100 7.21 8.53 4.53
N GLN A 101 7.81 9.60 5.07
CA GLN A 101 8.56 9.54 6.32
C GLN A 101 7.68 9.11 7.49
N GLU A 102 6.46 9.64 7.60
CA GLU A 102 5.50 9.22 8.63
C GLU A 102 5.27 7.71 8.60
N LEU A 103 4.96 7.15 7.43
CA LEU A 103 4.73 5.71 7.25
C LEU A 103 6.00 4.88 7.51
N ALA A 104 7.15 5.38 7.10
CA ALA A 104 8.43 4.71 7.30
C ALA A 104 8.83 4.67 8.78
N GLU A 105 8.55 5.72 9.54
CA GLU A 105 8.76 5.79 11.00
C GLU A 105 7.82 4.85 11.75
N GLU A 106 6.61 4.63 11.24
CA GLU A 106 5.69 3.59 11.72
C GLU A 106 6.18 2.16 11.43
N GLY A 107 7.25 2.00 10.67
CA GLY A 107 7.87 0.71 10.36
C GLY A 107 7.40 0.07 9.03
N LEU A 108 6.67 0.81 8.19
CA LEU A 108 6.20 0.28 6.91
C LEU A 108 7.36 0.11 5.92
N ALA A 109 7.77 -1.14 5.67
CA ALA A 109 8.92 -1.47 4.83
C ALA A 109 8.86 -0.87 3.41
N PRO A 110 7.72 -0.90 2.67
CA PRO A 110 7.63 -0.24 1.38
C PRO A 110 7.89 1.27 1.42
N ALA A 111 7.45 1.96 2.48
CA ALA A 111 7.70 3.38 2.66
C ALA A 111 9.17 3.68 2.94
N GLN A 112 9.83 2.86 3.75
CA GLN A 112 11.28 2.95 4.01
C GLN A 112 12.08 2.81 2.71
N LEU A 113 11.72 1.82 1.89
CA LEU A 113 12.36 1.59 0.59
C LEU A 113 12.11 2.76 -0.38
N ARG A 114 10.90 3.31 -0.38
CA ARG A 114 10.57 4.45 -1.23
C ARG A 114 11.35 5.70 -0.82
N LEU A 115 11.45 5.98 0.48
CA LEU A 115 12.29 7.06 1.01
C LEU A 115 13.77 6.91 0.64
N MET A 116 14.31 5.71 0.78
CA MET A 116 15.68 5.42 0.35
C MET A 116 15.91 5.88 -1.08
N ARG A 117 15.00 5.51 -2.01
CA ARG A 117 15.10 5.89 -3.42
C ARG A 117 14.94 7.40 -3.63
N LEU A 118 13.95 8.02 -3.00
CA LEU A 118 13.72 9.47 -3.11
C LEU A 118 14.93 10.27 -2.66
N TYR A 119 15.56 9.90 -1.55
CA TYR A 119 16.77 10.56 -1.08
C TYR A 119 17.98 10.30 -1.99
N ALA A 120 18.15 9.07 -2.49
CA ALA A 120 19.21 8.75 -3.42
C ALA A 120 19.06 9.52 -4.74
N ASP A 121 17.86 9.59 -5.30
CA ASP A 121 17.55 10.32 -6.54
C ASP A 121 17.78 11.84 -6.39
N ASN A 122 17.63 12.38 -5.18
CA ASN A 122 17.91 13.77 -4.85
C ASN A 122 19.35 14.03 -4.39
N GLY A 123 20.25 13.05 -4.46
CA GLY A 123 21.65 13.17 -4.11
C GLY A 123 21.93 13.24 -2.60
N ASN A 124 20.95 12.90 -1.77
CA ASN A 124 21.13 12.83 -0.32
C ASN A 124 21.45 11.39 0.12
N ASP A 125 22.68 10.96 -0.15
CA ASP A 125 23.13 9.60 0.12
C ASP A 125 23.10 9.24 1.61
N GLN A 126 23.32 10.22 2.48
CA GLN A 126 23.34 9.99 3.94
C GLN A 126 21.93 9.55 4.44
N GLU A 127 20.89 10.23 4.06
CA GLU A 127 19.53 9.84 4.41
C GLU A 127 19.10 8.57 3.66
N ALA A 128 19.52 8.39 2.42
CA ALA A 128 19.26 7.16 1.66
C ALA A 128 19.85 5.93 2.38
N VAL A 129 21.07 5.99 2.83
CA VAL A 129 21.74 4.90 3.61
C VAL A 129 21.01 4.64 4.93
N LYS A 130 20.62 5.66 5.65
CA LYS A 130 19.86 5.52 6.91
C LYS A 130 18.56 4.72 6.71
N TRP A 131 17.78 5.05 5.69
CA TRP A 131 16.55 4.32 5.39
C TRP A 131 16.79 2.94 4.78
N ALA A 132 17.87 2.79 4.00
CA ALA A 132 18.31 1.47 3.52
C ALA A 132 18.67 0.53 4.67
N LEU A 133 19.35 1.00 5.71
CA LEU A 133 19.67 0.20 6.89
C LEU A 133 18.40 -0.28 7.60
N LYS A 134 17.43 0.60 7.80
CA LYS A 134 16.13 0.23 8.41
C LYS A 134 15.37 -0.80 7.59
N ALA A 135 15.30 -0.63 6.27
CA ALA A 135 14.66 -1.58 5.39
C ALA A 135 15.40 -2.92 5.32
N ALA A 136 16.72 -2.91 5.39
CA ALA A 136 17.55 -4.12 5.40
C ALA A 136 17.37 -4.94 6.70
N GLU A 137 17.12 -4.29 7.84
CA GLU A 137 16.75 -4.96 9.09
C GLU A 137 15.47 -5.79 8.95
N GLN A 138 14.56 -5.39 8.06
CA GLN A 138 13.36 -6.13 7.69
C GLN A 138 13.61 -7.13 6.55
N GLN A 139 14.89 -7.45 6.27
CA GLN A 139 15.33 -8.41 5.24
C GLN A 139 14.92 -8.01 3.81
N ASN A 140 14.77 -6.71 3.53
CA ASN A 140 14.45 -6.24 2.20
C ASN A 140 15.66 -6.39 1.25
N PRO A 141 15.57 -7.22 0.18
CA PRO A 141 16.71 -7.49 -0.70
C PRO A 141 17.16 -6.28 -1.52
N GLN A 142 16.25 -5.36 -1.86
CA GLN A 142 16.61 -4.14 -2.61
C GLN A 142 17.41 -3.16 -1.75
N ALA A 143 17.08 -3.06 -0.46
CA ALA A 143 17.84 -2.26 0.49
C ALA A 143 19.23 -2.86 0.74
N GLN A 144 19.33 -4.17 0.89
CA GLN A 144 20.60 -4.88 1.03
C GLN A 144 21.49 -4.68 -0.20
N TYR A 145 20.94 -4.78 -1.39
CA TYR A 145 21.65 -4.53 -2.64
C TYR A 145 22.13 -3.08 -2.75
N PHE A 146 21.31 -2.11 -2.42
CA PHE A 146 21.69 -0.69 -2.38
C PHE A 146 22.87 -0.45 -1.44
N LEU A 147 22.82 -0.99 -0.23
CA LEU A 147 23.91 -0.87 0.75
C LEU A 147 25.20 -1.53 0.24
N ALA A 148 25.12 -2.71 -0.36
CA ALA A 148 26.28 -3.40 -0.91
C ALA A 148 26.96 -2.55 -1.99
N GLN A 149 26.20 -1.95 -2.90
CA GLN A 149 26.74 -1.04 -3.90
C GLN A 149 27.33 0.23 -3.29
N HIS A 150 26.64 0.84 -2.33
CA HIS A 150 27.12 2.06 -1.67
C HIS A 150 28.48 1.84 -0.99
N TYR A 151 28.64 0.76 -0.24
CA TYR A 151 29.89 0.44 0.46
C TYR A 151 30.99 -0.10 -0.46
N GLN A 152 30.69 -0.58 -1.65
CA GLN A 152 31.66 -1.03 -2.63
C GLN A 152 32.36 0.14 -3.35
N TYR A 153 31.64 1.26 -3.54
CA TYR A 153 32.11 2.41 -4.33
C TYR A 153 32.37 3.68 -3.50
N SER A 154 32.24 3.61 -2.20
CA SER A 154 32.53 4.73 -1.29
C SER A 154 33.98 4.71 -0.78
#